data_25b3fdb02d390f22efdd54d78b639620
#
_entry.id   25b3fdb02d390f22efdd54d78b639620
#
_cell.length_a   1.000
_cell.length_b   1.000
_cell.length_c   1.000
_cell.angle_alpha   90.00
_cell.angle_beta   90.00
_cell.angle_gamma   90.00
#
_symmetry.space_group_name_H-M   'P 1'
#
loop_
_entity.id
_entity.type
_entity.pdbx_description
1 polymer ?
#
loop_
_entity_poly.entity_id
_entity_poly.type
_entity_poly.pdbx_seq_one_letter_code
_entity_poly.pdbx_strand_id
1 'polypeptide(L)'
;MLFEHEGAKFINEYDRHNFPEYLYDQCRIFAELKKEDRTEYLYLPTHELTIKKALKRLGATNTDECSIKLEDKETDNLWFERIQDITATENLYAANNVLRAVERAEKNNELDKLEAVIDFADRYDSASIIKLEDNIDNFRYFDNVYDKEGLGRALIDENDDYYIDEDIEEFFMFEQYAESVMDECDCKFCDNGTVLLEGLTLAEILGEDNQSEEMTMGGM
;
A
#
# COMPACT_ATOMS: atom_id res chain seq x y z
N MET A 1 12.84 5.41 -35.48
CA MET A 1 12.12 6.13 -34.41
C MET A 1 11.41 5.07 -33.59
N LEU A 2 12.03 4.62 -32.53
CA LEU A 2 11.45 3.63 -31.61
C LEU A 2 10.38 4.35 -30.82
N PHE A 3 9.15 3.98 -30.97
CA PHE A 3 8.08 4.46 -30.13
C PHE A 3 8.33 3.94 -28.72
N GLU A 4 8.66 4.82 -27.83
CA GLU A 4 8.71 4.57 -26.41
C GLU A 4 7.29 4.29 -25.96
N HIS A 5 7.00 3.03 -25.69
CA HIS A 5 5.79 2.67 -25.00
C HIS A 5 6.09 2.84 -23.52
N GLU A 6 5.32 3.73 -22.87
CA GLU A 6 5.34 3.86 -21.44
C GLU A 6 5.34 2.46 -20.82
N GLY A 7 6.38 2.17 -20.04
CA GLY A 7 6.48 1.02 -19.19
C GLY A 7 6.80 -0.36 -19.81
N ALA A 8 6.92 -0.54 -21.12
CA ALA A 8 7.40 -1.81 -21.67
C ALA A 8 8.36 -1.57 -22.83
N LYS A 9 9.55 -2.06 -22.69
CA LYS A 9 10.53 -2.13 -23.76
C LYS A 9 10.94 -3.55 -24.01
N PHE A 10 11.21 -3.89 -25.29
CA PHE A 10 12.05 -5.00 -25.63
C PHE A 10 13.45 -4.67 -25.20
N ILE A 11 13.88 -5.29 -24.13
CA ILE A 11 15.25 -5.20 -23.70
C ILE A 11 15.77 -6.62 -23.73
N ASN A 12 16.84 -6.79 -24.48
CA ASN A 12 17.65 -7.96 -24.28
C ASN A 12 18.58 -7.69 -23.07
N GLU A 13 19.24 -8.71 -22.58
CA GLU A 13 20.14 -8.64 -21.42
C GLU A 13 21.22 -7.54 -21.54
N TYR A 14 21.55 -7.11 -22.78
CA TYR A 14 22.51 -6.06 -23.10
C TYR A 14 21.95 -4.65 -22.92
N ASP A 15 20.64 -4.47 -23.10
CA ASP A 15 20.02 -3.14 -23.06
C ASP A 15 19.69 -2.70 -21.62
N ARG A 16 19.79 -3.64 -20.67
CA ARG A 16 19.51 -3.42 -19.25
C ARG A 16 20.35 -2.29 -18.62
N HIS A 17 21.57 -2.07 -19.12
CA HIS A 17 22.49 -1.04 -18.67
C HIS A 17 22.40 0.28 -19.45
N ASN A 18 21.62 0.32 -20.52
CA ASN A 18 21.50 1.47 -21.43
C ASN A 18 20.16 2.19 -21.32
N PHE A 19 19.51 2.09 -20.17
CA PHE A 19 18.24 2.77 -19.94
C PHE A 19 18.43 4.29 -19.88
N PRO A 20 17.51 5.06 -20.49
CA PRO A 20 17.42 6.46 -20.19
C PRO A 20 17.19 6.66 -18.69
N GLU A 21 18.05 7.47 -18.07
CA GLU A 21 18.08 7.73 -16.64
C GLU A 21 16.69 8.12 -16.09
N TYR A 22 15.89 8.89 -16.85
CA TYR A 22 14.55 9.33 -16.48
C TYR A 22 13.51 8.17 -16.35
N LEU A 23 13.70 7.07 -17.08
CA LEU A 23 12.85 5.88 -16.91
C LEU A 23 13.26 5.06 -15.68
N TYR A 24 14.53 5.18 -15.33
CA TYR A 24 15.08 4.55 -14.14
C TYR A 24 14.54 5.18 -12.86
N ASP A 25 14.38 6.50 -12.87
CA ASP A 25 13.88 7.24 -11.71
C ASP A 25 12.38 7.03 -11.45
N GLN A 26 11.63 6.60 -12.47
CA GLN A 26 10.20 6.30 -12.35
C GLN A 26 9.90 4.81 -12.10
N CYS A 27 10.93 3.95 -12.14
CA CYS A 27 10.77 2.51 -11.96
C CYS A 27 11.09 2.13 -10.52
N ARG A 28 10.18 1.45 -9.86
CA ARG A 28 10.44 0.86 -8.54
C ARG A 28 10.96 -0.57 -8.68
N ILE A 29 10.34 -1.35 -9.54
CA ILE A 29 10.62 -2.77 -9.68
C ILE A 29 10.74 -3.14 -11.16
N PHE A 30 11.74 -3.95 -11.49
CA PHE A 30 11.83 -4.61 -12.78
C PHE A 30 11.16 -5.97 -12.71
N ALA A 31 10.35 -6.29 -13.72
CA ALA A 31 9.80 -7.61 -13.90
C ALA A 31 10.32 -8.23 -15.19
N GLU A 32 11.01 -9.36 -15.08
CA GLU A 32 11.36 -10.22 -16.19
C GLU A 32 10.27 -11.27 -16.35
N LEU A 33 9.62 -11.29 -17.51
CA LEU A 33 8.62 -12.28 -17.90
C LEU A 33 9.22 -13.22 -18.93
N LYS A 34 9.20 -14.50 -18.67
CA LYS A 34 9.75 -15.51 -19.58
C LYS A 34 8.74 -16.59 -19.90
N LYS A 35 8.60 -16.88 -21.20
CA LYS A 35 7.84 -18.04 -21.69
C LYS A 35 8.64 -18.71 -22.81
N GLU A 36 8.98 -19.99 -22.61
CA GLU A 36 9.85 -20.74 -23.51
C GLU A 36 11.20 -20.02 -23.73
N ASP A 37 11.54 -19.71 -24.98
CA ASP A 37 12.77 -19.01 -25.35
C ASP A 37 12.60 -17.48 -25.46
N ARG A 38 11.43 -16.93 -25.09
CA ARG A 38 11.12 -15.51 -25.20
C ARG A 38 11.15 -14.85 -23.83
N THR A 39 11.72 -13.65 -23.78
CA THR A 39 11.79 -12.85 -22.57
C THR A 39 11.32 -11.43 -22.86
N GLU A 40 10.56 -10.86 -21.96
CA GLU A 40 10.12 -9.47 -21.95
C GLU A 40 10.42 -8.85 -20.60
N TYR A 41 10.71 -7.56 -20.59
CA TYR A 41 11.00 -6.80 -19.37
C TYR A 41 9.98 -5.69 -19.22
N LEU A 42 9.52 -5.50 -17.98
CA LEU A 42 8.59 -4.46 -17.60
C LEU A 42 9.17 -3.61 -16.46
N TYR A 43 8.85 -2.35 -16.49
CA TYR A 43 9.08 -1.42 -15.38
C TYR A 43 7.76 -1.23 -14.65
N LEU A 44 7.77 -1.49 -13.36
CA LEU A 44 6.58 -1.37 -12.54
C LEU A 44 6.71 -0.18 -11.58
N PRO A 45 5.63 0.58 -11.34
CA PRO A 45 4.30 0.38 -11.92
C PRO A 45 4.20 0.79 -13.41
N THR A 46 3.32 0.13 -14.15
CA THR A 46 3.09 0.42 -15.56
C THR A 46 1.60 0.36 -15.93
N HIS A 47 1.28 0.81 -17.14
CA HIS A 47 -0.08 0.72 -17.64
C HIS A 47 -0.44 -0.73 -18.00
N GLU A 48 -1.66 -1.19 -17.66
CA GLU A 48 -2.12 -2.55 -17.96
C GLU A 48 -1.94 -2.97 -19.43
N LEU A 49 -2.17 -2.04 -20.38
CA LEU A 49 -1.97 -2.29 -21.80
C LEU A 49 -0.52 -2.66 -22.13
N THR A 50 0.42 -2.20 -21.32
CA THR A 50 1.84 -2.52 -21.49
C THR A 50 2.10 -3.96 -21.10
N ILE A 51 1.54 -4.41 -19.98
CA ILE A 51 1.59 -5.82 -19.57
C ILE A 51 0.94 -6.71 -20.63
N LYS A 52 -0.27 -6.34 -21.10
CA LYS A 52 -0.98 -7.08 -22.17
C LYS A 52 -0.17 -7.18 -23.46
N LYS A 53 0.53 -6.11 -23.85
CA LYS A 53 1.41 -6.11 -25.03
C LYS A 53 2.63 -7.01 -24.84
N ALA A 54 3.24 -7.01 -23.66
CA ALA A 54 4.36 -7.90 -23.34
C ALA A 54 3.93 -9.37 -23.41
N LEU A 55 2.81 -9.74 -22.77
CA LEU A 55 2.25 -11.08 -22.84
C LEU A 55 1.96 -11.52 -24.28
N LYS A 56 1.37 -10.63 -25.09
CA LYS A 56 1.12 -10.93 -26.51
C LYS A 56 2.41 -11.23 -27.29
N ARG A 57 3.50 -10.50 -27.00
CA ARG A 57 4.81 -10.74 -27.65
C ARG A 57 5.43 -12.06 -27.20
N LEU A 58 5.21 -12.45 -25.94
CA LEU A 58 5.59 -13.76 -25.42
C LEU A 58 4.72 -14.91 -25.97
N GLY A 59 3.58 -14.59 -26.59
CA GLY A 59 2.59 -15.60 -26.97
C GLY A 59 1.84 -16.17 -25.77
N ALA A 60 1.69 -15.36 -24.72
CA ALA A 60 0.92 -15.69 -23.53
C ALA A 60 -0.43 -14.95 -23.53
N THR A 61 -1.44 -15.53 -22.89
CA THR A 61 -2.76 -14.92 -22.68
C THR A 61 -2.92 -14.32 -21.29
N ASN A 62 -2.21 -14.86 -20.33
CA ASN A 62 -2.17 -14.38 -18.93
C ASN A 62 -0.77 -14.50 -18.34
N THR A 63 -0.58 -13.95 -17.16
CA THR A 63 0.71 -13.95 -16.44
C THR A 63 1.12 -15.32 -15.92
N ASP A 64 0.16 -16.21 -15.66
CA ASP A 64 0.39 -17.56 -15.11
C ASP A 64 1.08 -18.49 -16.11
N GLU A 65 1.05 -18.14 -17.39
CA GLU A 65 1.78 -18.86 -18.44
C GLU A 65 3.26 -18.47 -18.52
N CYS A 66 3.69 -17.50 -17.71
CA CYS A 66 5.04 -16.97 -17.72
C CYS A 66 5.76 -17.24 -16.40
N SER A 67 7.05 -17.50 -16.46
CA SER A 67 7.91 -17.34 -15.29
C SER A 67 8.17 -15.87 -15.06
N ILE A 68 7.92 -15.38 -13.86
CA ILE A 68 8.10 -13.99 -13.49
C ILE A 68 9.22 -13.90 -12.45
N LYS A 69 10.20 -13.07 -12.74
CA LYS A 69 11.26 -12.72 -11.80
C LYS A 69 11.20 -11.23 -11.56
N LEU A 70 11.08 -10.83 -10.30
CA LEU A 70 11.15 -9.44 -9.88
C LEU A 70 12.55 -9.09 -9.43
N GLU A 71 12.98 -7.88 -9.73
CA GLU A 71 14.23 -7.32 -9.27
C GLU A 71 13.99 -5.91 -8.74
N ASP A 72 14.43 -5.67 -7.52
CA ASP A 72 14.35 -4.36 -6.92
C ASP A 72 15.45 -3.44 -7.49
N LYS A 73 15.12 -2.16 -7.62
CA LYS A 73 16.07 -1.11 -7.95
C LYS A 73 16.84 -0.64 -6.71
N GLU A 74 16.19 -0.66 -5.56
CA GLU A 74 16.70 -0.18 -4.28
C GLU A 74 16.86 -1.35 -3.30
N THR A 75 18.00 -1.45 -2.65
CA THR A 75 18.40 -2.64 -1.86
C THR A 75 17.68 -2.80 -0.53
N ASP A 76 16.80 -1.87 -0.11
CA ASP A 76 16.14 -1.87 1.20
C ASP A 76 14.63 -1.53 1.10
N ASN A 77 13.94 -2.00 0.08
CA ASN A 77 12.54 -1.68 -0.12
C ASN A 77 11.63 -2.71 0.55
N LEU A 78 11.03 -2.38 1.69
CA LEU A 78 10.02 -3.19 2.39
C LEU A 78 8.86 -3.61 1.46
N TRP A 79 8.51 -2.75 0.49
CA TRP A 79 7.50 -3.04 -0.50
C TRP A 79 7.90 -4.16 -1.47
N PHE A 80 9.19 -4.39 -1.68
CA PHE A 80 9.65 -5.41 -2.64
C PHE A 80 9.21 -6.82 -2.23
N GLU A 81 9.39 -7.19 -0.97
CA GLU A 81 8.95 -8.50 -0.45
C GLU A 81 7.43 -8.64 -0.58
N ARG A 82 6.67 -7.61 -0.20
CA ARG A 82 5.20 -7.60 -0.31
C ARG A 82 4.74 -7.75 -1.77
N ILE A 83 5.39 -7.07 -2.70
CA ILE A 83 5.10 -7.17 -4.13
C ILE A 83 5.46 -8.55 -4.71
N GLN A 84 6.54 -9.17 -4.22
CA GLN A 84 6.87 -10.55 -4.58
C GLN A 84 5.77 -11.52 -4.12
N ASP A 85 5.31 -11.39 -2.89
CA ASP A 85 4.25 -12.24 -2.32
C ASP A 85 2.94 -12.07 -3.08
N ILE A 86 2.50 -10.84 -3.35
CA ILE A 86 1.31 -10.56 -4.16
C ILE A 86 1.45 -11.11 -5.59
N THR A 87 2.63 -10.97 -6.20
CA THR A 87 2.87 -11.53 -7.54
C THR A 87 2.75 -13.05 -7.54
N ALA A 88 3.22 -13.71 -6.48
CA ALA A 88 3.21 -15.16 -6.36
C ALA A 88 1.84 -15.73 -5.96
N THR A 89 1.10 -15.04 -5.10
CA THR A 89 -0.19 -15.50 -4.56
C THR A 89 -1.39 -15.07 -5.39
N GLU A 90 -1.28 -13.93 -6.04
CA GLU A 90 -2.34 -13.39 -6.88
C GLU A 90 -1.91 -13.34 -8.35
N ASN A 91 -1.22 -12.30 -8.78
CA ASN A 91 -0.61 -12.16 -10.12
C ASN A 91 0.13 -10.82 -10.28
N LEU A 92 0.80 -10.65 -11.42
CA LEU A 92 1.54 -9.41 -11.74
C LEU A 92 0.65 -8.17 -11.89
N TYR A 93 -0.63 -8.31 -12.30
CA TYR A 93 -1.54 -7.16 -12.40
C TYR A 93 -1.90 -6.62 -11.02
N ALA A 94 -2.16 -7.53 -10.07
CA ALA A 94 -2.42 -7.18 -8.68
C ALA A 94 -1.23 -6.42 -8.08
N ALA A 95 -0.03 -6.95 -8.22
CA ALA A 95 1.21 -6.31 -7.79
C ALA A 95 1.43 -4.93 -8.43
N ASN A 96 1.18 -4.81 -9.73
CA ASN A 96 1.28 -3.53 -10.43
C ASN A 96 0.27 -2.48 -9.92
N ASN A 97 -0.93 -2.90 -9.55
CA ASN A 97 -1.95 -1.99 -9.02
C ASN A 97 -1.61 -1.54 -7.60
N VAL A 98 -1.04 -2.41 -6.77
CA VAL A 98 -0.51 -2.03 -5.45
C VAL A 98 0.63 -1.03 -5.59
N LEU A 99 1.58 -1.26 -6.51
CA LEU A 99 2.65 -0.28 -6.77
C LEU A 99 2.13 1.09 -7.20
N ARG A 100 0.99 1.15 -7.89
CA ARG A 100 0.33 2.41 -8.22
C ARG A 100 -0.28 3.09 -6.99
N ALA A 101 -0.85 2.32 -6.08
CA ALA A 101 -1.34 2.86 -4.81
C ALA A 101 -0.18 3.42 -3.99
N VAL A 102 0.93 2.69 -3.88
CA VAL A 102 2.18 3.15 -3.24
C VAL A 102 2.70 4.45 -3.89
N GLU A 103 2.72 4.53 -5.22
CA GLU A 103 3.13 5.74 -5.94
C GLU A 103 2.22 6.95 -5.64
N ARG A 104 0.90 6.73 -5.47
CA ARG A 104 -0.03 7.80 -5.09
C ARG A 104 0.23 8.28 -3.66
N ALA A 105 0.34 7.34 -2.72
CA ALA A 105 0.64 7.66 -1.33
C ALA A 105 1.97 8.41 -1.18
N GLU A 106 3.01 8.01 -1.92
CA GLU A 106 4.29 8.71 -1.91
C GLU A 106 4.18 10.15 -2.45
N LYS A 107 3.46 10.35 -3.55
CA LYS A 107 3.23 11.70 -4.12
C LYS A 107 2.50 12.63 -3.17
N ASN A 108 1.67 12.07 -2.30
CA ASN A 108 0.90 12.79 -1.29
C ASN A 108 1.67 12.94 0.04
N ASN A 109 2.87 12.37 0.18
CA ASN A 109 3.63 12.24 1.42
C ASN A 109 2.88 11.43 2.50
N GLU A 110 2.16 10.39 2.09
CA GLU A 110 1.34 9.52 2.94
C GLU A 110 1.86 8.07 2.97
N LEU A 111 3.09 7.82 2.53
CA LEU A 111 3.61 6.45 2.44
C LEU A 111 3.72 5.80 3.83
N ASP A 112 4.27 6.50 4.81
CA ASP A 112 4.40 6.00 6.19
C ASP A 112 3.01 5.76 6.81
N LYS A 113 2.04 6.65 6.52
CA LYS A 113 0.65 6.47 6.92
C LYS A 113 0.03 5.23 6.28
N LEU A 114 0.25 5.00 4.98
CA LEU A 114 -0.26 3.82 4.28
C LEU A 114 0.31 2.53 4.87
N GLU A 115 1.60 2.49 5.19
CA GLU A 115 2.23 1.36 5.85
C GLU A 115 1.60 1.08 7.22
N ALA A 116 1.43 2.12 8.04
CA ALA A 116 0.78 2.01 9.34
C ALA A 116 -0.69 1.54 9.24
N VAL A 117 -1.43 2.03 8.24
CA VAL A 117 -2.83 1.64 7.99
C VAL A 117 -2.94 0.18 7.54
N ILE A 118 -2.00 -0.33 6.75
CA ILE A 118 -1.94 -1.75 6.38
C ILE A 118 -1.68 -2.62 7.60
N ASP A 119 -0.75 -2.21 8.46
CA ASP A 119 -0.44 -2.91 9.71
C ASP A 119 -1.59 -2.83 10.71
N PHE A 120 -2.30 -1.68 10.76
CA PHE A 120 -3.54 -1.52 11.54
C PHE A 120 -4.59 -2.55 11.09
N ALA A 121 -4.82 -2.67 9.79
CA ALA A 121 -5.83 -3.55 9.21
C ALA A 121 -5.46 -5.04 9.26
N ASP A 122 -4.18 -5.37 9.38
CA ASP A 122 -3.64 -6.74 9.25
C ASP A 122 -4.10 -7.41 7.93
N ARG A 123 -4.05 -6.65 6.84
CA ARG A 123 -4.49 -7.06 5.50
C ARG A 123 -3.40 -6.75 4.48
N TYR A 124 -2.88 -7.80 3.83
CA TYR A 124 -1.72 -7.72 2.95
C TYR A 124 -2.02 -8.11 1.50
N ASP A 125 -3.27 -8.46 1.18
CA ASP A 125 -3.71 -8.74 -0.19
C ASP A 125 -3.91 -7.45 -1.00
N SER A 126 -3.80 -7.56 -2.32
CA SER A 126 -3.82 -6.39 -3.20
C SER A 126 -5.11 -5.59 -3.14
N ALA A 127 -6.26 -6.28 -3.04
CA ALA A 127 -7.56 -5.63 -3.03
C ALA A 127 -7.76 -4.82 -1.74
N SER A 128 -7.33 -5.35 -0.60
CA SER A 128 -7.37 -4.66 0.68
C SER A 128 -6.44 -3.45 0.69
N ILE A 129 -5.18 -3.59 0.26
CA ILE A 129 -4.22 -2.47 0.21
C ILE A 129 -4.76 -1.31 -0.63
N ILE A 130 -5.34 -1.60 -1.80
CA ILE A 130 -5.90 -0.56 -2.67
C ILE A 130 -7.09 0.15 -1.99
N LYS A 131 -7.98 -0.60 -1.33
CA LYS A 131 -9.12 -0.02 -0.61
C LYS A 131 -8.67 0.84 0.57
N LEU A 132 -7.65 0.42 1.30
CA LEU A 132 -7.07 1.18 2.40
C LEU A 132 -6.46 2.49 1.90
N GLU A 133 -5.74 2.46 0.78
CA GLU A 133 -5.18 3.66 0.16
C GLU A 133 -6.28 4.58 -0.39
N ASP A 134 -7.29 4.04 -1.07
CA ASP A 134 -8.42 4.82 -1.58
C ASP A 134 -9.24 5.49 -0.44
N ASN A 135 -9.14 5.01 0.79
CA ASN A 135 -9.81 5.51 1.98
C ASN A 135 -8.86 6.08 3.04
N ILE A 136 -7.64 6.42 2.67
CA ILE A 136 -6.56 6.80 3.60
C ILE A 136 -6.93 8.03 4.45
N ASP A 137 -7.76 8.93 3.92
CA ASP A 137 -8.24 10.13 4.61
C ASP A 137 -9.13 9.84 5.82
N ASN A 138 -9.72 8.63 5.93
CA ASN A 138 -10.51 8.22 7.08
C ASN A 138 -9.66 7.78 8.28
N PHE A 139 -8.36 7.62 8.09
CA PHE A 139 -7.43 7.27 9.14
C PHE A 139 -6.68 8.51 9.61
N ARG A 140 -6.51 8.64 10.93
CA ARG A 140 -5.54 9.57 11.51
C ARG A 140 -4.28 8.80 11.85
N TYR A 141 -3.15 9.38 11.54
CA TYR A 141 -1.85 8.77 11.78
C TYR A 141 -0.95 9.70 12.58
N PHE A 142 -0.41 9.18 13.67
CA PHE A 142 0.49 9.89 14.58
C PHE A 142 1.86 9.25 14.49
N ASP A 143 2.74 9.88 13.73
CA ASP A 143 4.12 9.43 13.57
C ASP A 143 4.88 9.44 14.90
N ASN A 144 5.67 8.37 15.13
CA ASN A 144 6.49 8.24 16.35
C ASN A 144 5.70 8.25 17.68
N VAL A 145 4.41 7.93 17.66
CA VAL A 145 3.57 7.77 18.84
C VAL A 145 3.29 6.29 19.10
N TYR A 146 3.77 5.75 20.23
CA TYR A 146 3.76 4.30 20.49
C TYR A 146 3.06 3.92 21.80
N ASP A 147 2.51 4.87 22.53
CA ASP A 147 1.80 4.63 23.78
C ASP A 147 0.67 5.64 24.01
N LYS A 148 -0.13 5.40 25.04
CA LYS A 148 -1.30 6.22 25.37
C LYS A 148 -0.94 7.63 25.79
N GLU A 149 0.16 7.83 26.53
CA GLU A 149 0.59 9.15 26.93
C GLU A 149 0.97 9.99 25.72
N GLY A 150 1.80 9.45 24.82
CA GLY A 150 2.17 10.09 23.57
C GLY A 150 0.96 10.39 22.69
N LEU A 151 0.00 9.44 22.60
CA LEU A 151 -1.23 9.66 21.86
C LEU A 151 -2.07 10.79 22.46
N GLY A 152 -2.22 10.82 23.78
CA GLY A 152 -2.96 11.89 24.45
C GLY A 152 -2.35 13.26 24.23
N ARG A 153 -1.02 13.37 24.23
CA ARG A 153 -0.30 14.61 23.89
C ARG A 153 -0.55 15.01 22.44
N ALA A 154 -0.36 14.09 21.51
CA ALA A 154 -0.56 14.35 20.07
C ALA A 154 -1.99 14.78 19.76
N LEU A 155 -3.00 14.15 20.37
CA LEU A 155 -4.41 14.52 20.22
C LEU A 155 -4.73 15.93 20.71
N ILE A 156 -4.07 16.39 21.77
CA ILE A 156 -4.23 17.74 22.29
C ILE A 156 -3.51 18.74 21.40
N ASP A 157 -2.30 18.43 20.95
CA ASP A 157 -1.50 19.30 20.10
C ASP A 157 -2.17 19.54 18.71
N GLU A 158 -2.91 18.55 18.19
CA GLU A 158 -3.67 18.71 16.95
C GLU A 158 -4.97 19.52 17.13
N ASN A 159 -5.45 19.69 18.36
CA ASN A 159 -6.71 20.36 18.62
C ASN A 159 -6.49 21.82 19.02
N ASP A 160 -6.67 22.72 18.07
CA ASP A 160 -6.53 24.18 18.28
C ASP A 160 -7.44 24.76 19.39
N ASP A 161 -8.49 24.02 19.79
CA ASP A 161 -9.41 24.44 20.85
C ASP A 161 -8.86 24.16 22.28
N TYR A 162 -7.83 23.34 22.41
CA TYR A 162 -7.20 23.00 23.67
C TYR A 162 -5.83 23.66 23.80
N TYR A 163 -5.66 24.38 24.87
CA TYR A 163 -4.37 24.90 25.30
C TYR A 163 -4.10 24.45 26.73
N ILE A 164 -3.03 23.71 26.93
CA ILE A 164 -2.56 23.34 28.26
C ILE A 164 -1.39 24.24 28.59
N ASP A 165 -1.52 25.01 29.68
CA ASP A 165 -0.43 25.85 30.19
C ASP A 165 0.73 24.95 30.64
N GLU A 166 1.97 25.31 30.28
CA GLU A 166 3.17 24.57 30.66
C GLU A 166 3.27 24.30 32.17
N ASP A 167 2.76 25.23 33.02
CA ASP A 167 2.79 25.09 34.48
C ASP A 167 1.85 23.99 35.00
N ILE A 168 0.85 23.56 34.21
CA ILE A 168 -0.12 22.54 34.61
C ILE A 168 -0.04 21.26 33.77
N GLU A 169 0.80 21.25 32.74
CA GLU A 169 0.97 20.11 31.84
C GLU A 169 1.34 18.82 32.60
N GLU A 170 2.21 18.90 33.59
CA GLU A 170 2.63 17.76 34.43
C GLU A 170 1.48 17.10 35.22
N PHE A 171 0.36 17.83 35.40
CA PHE A 171 -0.82 17.32 36.09
C PHE A 171 -1.91 16.86 35.16
N PHE A 172 -1.74 17.01 33.85
CA PHE A 172 -2.71 16.59 32.87
C PHE A 172 -2.65 15.07 32.66
N MET A 173 -3.80 14.43 32.62
CA MET A 173 -3.90 12.97 32.52
C MET A 173 -3.99 12.53 31.06
N PHE A 174 -2.90 12.68 30.29
CA PHE A 174 -2.84 12.38 28.86
C PHE A 174 -3.26 10.95 28.53
N GLU A 175 -2.82 9.95 29.32
CA GLU A 175 -3.23 8.55 29.11
C GLU A 175 -4.75 8.37 29.21
N GLN A 176 -5.40 9.00 30.19
CA GLN A 176 -6.85 8.89 30.36
C GLN A 176 -7.61 9.60 29.24
N TYR A 177 -7.06 10.71 28.75
CA TYR A 177 -7.62 11.38 27.58
C TYR A 177 -7.54 10.49 26.34
N ALA A 178 -6.37 9.89 26.07
CA ALA A 178 -6.22 8.92 24.98
C ALA A 178 -7.20 7.73 25.14
N GLU A 179 -7.33 7.16 26.35
CA GLU A 179 -8.27 6.08 26.63
C GLU A 179 -9.72 6.47 26.25
N SER A 180 -10.14 7.70 26.61
CA SER A 180 -11.48 8.15 26.26
C SER A 180 -11.72 8.26 24.76
N VAL A 181 -10.70 8.62 23.97
CA VAL A 181 -10.79 8.65 22.51
C VAL A 181 -10.77 7.23 21.94
N MET A 182 -9.91 6.35 22.46
CA MET A 182 -9.83 4.95 22.06
C MET A 182 -11.11 4.15 22.34
N ASP A 183 -11.92 4.56 23.32
CA ASP A 183 -13.22 3.94 23.59
C ASP A 183 -14.28 4.29 22.52
N GLU A 184 -14.05 5.36 21.74
CA GLU A 184 -14.98 5.86 20.72
C GLU A 184 -14.56 5.49 19.28
N CYS A 185 -13.34 4.99 19.06
CA CYS A 185 -12.82 4.66 17.74
C CYS A 185 -11.89 3.44 17.77
N ASP A 186 -11.68 2.83 16.60
CA ASP A 186 -10.68 1.78 16.47
C ASP A 186 -9.27 2.40 16.51
N CYS A 187 -8.41 1.90 17.42
CA CYS A 187 -7.05 2.38 17.61
C CYS A 187 -6.04 1.23 17.67
N LYS A 188 -4.90 1.41 17.04
CA LYS A 188 -3.77 0.47 17.13
C LYS A 188 -2.44 1.19 17.13
N PHE A 189 -1.57 0.79 18.06
CA PHE A 189 -0.16 1.13 18.05
C PHE A 189 0.56 0.21 17.07
N CYS A 190 1.12 0.77 16.01
CA CYS A 190 1.85 0.11 14.95
C CYS A 190 3.36 0.32 15.10
N ASP A 191 4.17 -0.35 14.28
CA ASP A 191 5.62 -0.29 14.39
C ASP A 191 6.19 1.12 14.11
N ASN A 192 5.52 1.92 13.28
CA ASN A 192 5.95 3.27 12.89
C ASN A 192 5.07 4.40 13.45
N GLY A 193 4.14 4.08 14.37
CA GLY A 193 3.28 5.10 15.00
C GLY A 193 1.91 4.55 15.39
N THR A 194 0.95 5.45 15.61
CA THR A 194 -0.40 5.09 16.03
C THR A 194 -1.41 5.44 14.95
N VAL A 195 -2.34 4.54 14.68
CA VAL A 195 -3.46 4.74 13.75
C VAL A 195 -4.77 4.75 14.50
N LEU A 196 -5.62 5.73 14.20
CA LEU A 196 -7.01 5.82 14.62
C LEU A 196 -7.91 5.75 13.38
N LEU A 197 -9.02 5.01 13.49
CA LEU A 197 -10.09 4.98 12.49
C LEU A 197 -11.37 5.52 13.13
N GLU A 198 -11.86 6.66 12.64
CA GLU A 198 -13.03 7.35 13.18
C GLU A 198 -14.21 7.31 12.19
N GLY A 199 -15.40 7.07 12.71
CA GLY A 199 -16.66 7.24 11.95
C GLY A 199 -17.02 6.12 10.98
N LEU A 200 -16.07 5.30 10.55
CA LEU A 200 -16.28 4.09 9.76
C LEU A 200 -15.61 2.90 10.46
N THR A 201 -16.11 1.71 10.18
CA THR A 201 -15.45 0.48 10.59
C THR A 201 -14.50 -0.02 9.49
N LEU A 202 -13.49 -0.80 9.86
CA LEU A 202 -12.61 -1.45 8.90
C LEU A 202 -13.38 -2.36 7.93
N ALA A 203 -14.43 -3.03 8.41
CA ALA A 203 -15.30 -3.88 7.60
C ALA A 203 -16.05 -3.08 6.51
N GLU A 204 -16.52 -1.87 6.83
CA GLU A 204 -17.14 -0.97 5.85
C GLU A 204 -16.13 -0.54 4.78
N ILE A 205 -14.93 -0.15 5.17
CA ILE A 205 -13.85 0.23 4.23
C ILE A 205 -13.51 -0.94 3.32
N LEU A 206 -13.36 -2.14 3.88
CA LEU A 206 -13.03 -3.35 3.12
C LEU A 206 -14.23 -3.95 2.37
N GLY A 207 -15.46 -3.49 2.66
CA GLY A 207 -16.69 -3.98 2.03
C GLY A 207 -17.05 -5.41 2.46
N GLU A 208 -16.76 -5.76 3.71
CA GLU A 208 -16.99 -7.09 4.30
C GLU A 208 -18.38 -7.24 4.94
N ASP A 209 -19.14 -6.15 5.12
CA ASP A 209 -20.38 -6.08 5.93
C ASP A 209 -21.60 -6.80 5.37
N ASN A 210 -21.57 -7.38 4.17
CA ASN A 210 -22.78 -7.88 3.52
C ASN A 210 -23.01 -9.40 3.57
N GLN A 211 -22.26 -10.17 4.38
CA GLN A 211 -22.43 -11.63 4.38
C GLN A 211 -23.08 -12.25 5.64
N SER A 212 -23.35 -11.51 6.69
CA SER A 212 -23.86 -12.07 7.96
C SER A 212 -25.38 -12.05 8.14
N GLU A 213 -26.16 -11.33 7.33
CA GLU A 213 -27.61 -11.22 7.51
C GLU A 213 -28.48 -12.19 6.68
N GLU A 214 -27.93 -12.83 5.63
CA GLU A 214 -28.76 -13.73 4.77
C GLU A 214 -28.89 -15.18 5.27
N MET A 215 -28.19 -15.59 6.33
CA MET A 215 -28.23 -17.00 6.78
C MET A 215 -29.20 -17.31 7.93
N THR A 216 -30.05 -16.37 8.34
CA THR A 216 -30.97 -16.60 9.47
C THR A 216 -32.46 -16.62 9.12
N MET A 217 -32.88 -16.55 7.86
CA MET A 217 -34.32 -16.58 7.45
C MET A 217 -34.66 -17.75 6.53
N GLY A 218 -34.15 -18.93 6.81
CA GLY A 218 -34.49 -20.16 6.06
C GLY A 218 -34.70 -21.37 6.94
N GLY A 219 -35.61 -21.29 7.92
CA GLY A 219 -35.88 -22.43 8.77
C GLY A 219 -37.21 -22.31 9.55
N MET A 220 -38.33 -22.44 8.85
CA MET A 220 -39.61 -22.95 9.39
C MET A 220 -40.39 -23.60 8.26
#